data_03841b2828a68e220655f882a4bdad97
#
_entry.id   03841b2828a68e220655f882a4bdad97
#
_cell.length_a   1.000
_cell.length_b   1.000
_cell.length_c   1.000
_cell.angle_alpha   90.00
_cell.angle_beta   90.00
_cell.angle_gamma   90.00
#
_symmetry.space_group_name_H-M   'P 1'
#
loop_
_entity.id
_entity.type
_entity.pdbx_description
1 polymer ?
#
loop_
_entity_poly.entity_id
_entity_poly.type
_entity_poly.pdbx_seq_one_letter_code
_entity_poly.pdbx_strand_id
1 'polypeptide(L)'
;MHRPKYQIQNAIKAYLAGDFGQAYSHNNNFKACDQNLLVRLNPKDKVFCSAYNSFIGKLLDANWDEELACENKVYHLGESHCLSYAHRNIAIGGSNFRIVPRITFGAKAFHFARSKHDKFKAITKAHLASLPKNSKVFLSFGEIDCRPNEGFISAATKLDKPLEELIDQTTEGYVQWFLDQNADQRQRLYFINVPAPVYYKEHSVDLNSEVARTVALFNTALKKHSLQHGFDVVDVFNFTVGKEGFSNGLFHIDNHHLGAQALVEINRQLS
;
A
#
# COMPACT_ATOMS: atom_id res chain seq x y z
N MET A 1 -31.43 -7.64 5.09
CA MET A 1 -30.60 -7.30 6.26
C MET A 1 -29.16 -7.13 5.79
N HIS A 2 -28.66 -5.90 5.72
CA HIS A 2 -27.32 -5.62 5.17
C HIS A 2 -26.27 -5.95 6.23
N ARG A 3 -25.52 -7.03 6.03
CA ARG A 3 -24.41 -7.40 6.92
C ARG A 3 -23.30 -6.35 6.79
N PRO A 4 -22.79 -5.74 7.88
CA PRO A 4 -21.80 -4.66 7.81
C PRO A 4 -20.57 -5.00 6.97
N LYS A 5 -20.00 -6.18 7.18
CA LYS A 5 -18.83 -6.64 6.40
C LYS A 5 -19.09 -6.72 4.89
N TYR A 6 -20.31 -7.11 4.51
CA TYR A 6 -20.71 -7.16 3.09
C TYR A 6 -20.74 -5.77 2.46
N GLN A 7 -21.22 -4.75 3.18
CA GLN A 7 -21.23 -3.37 2.68
C GLN A 7 -19.82 -2.89 2.40
N ILE A 8 -18.88 -3.10 3.33
CA ILE A 8 -17.49 -2.67 3.14
C ILE A 8 -16.82 -3.44 2.00
N GLN A 9 -17.03 -4.74 1.89
CA GLN A 9 -16.49 -5.53 0.78
C GLN A 9 -17.01 -5.04 -0.57
N ASN A 10 -18.29 -4.66 -0.66
CA ASN A 10 -18.85 -4.12 -1.90
C ASN A 10 -18.38 -2.69 -2.16
N ALA A 11 -18.23 -1.84 -1.14
CA ALA A 11 -17.62 -0.52 -1.30
C ALA A 11 -16.21 -0.62 -1.90
N ILE A 12 -15.38 -1.54 -1.38
CA ILE A 12 -14.03 -1.78 -1.92
C ILE A 12 -14.10 -2.32 -3.35
N LYS A 13 -14.98 -3.29 -3.65
CA LYS A 13 -15.12 -3.83 -5.00
C LYS A 13 -15.54 -2.78 -6.01
N ALA A 14 -16.53 -1.95 -5.66
CA ALA A 14 -17.00 -0.86 -6.51
C ALA A 14 -15.88 0.19 -6.73
N TYR A 15 -15.15 0.54 -5.66
CA TYR A 15 -14.00 1.45 -5.76
C TYR A 15 -12.90 0.88 -6.69
N LEU A 16 -12.55 -0.40 -6.55
CA LEU A 16 -11.60 -1.08 -7.42
C LEU A 16 -12.04 -1.10 -8.90
N ALA A 17 -13.34 -1.15 -9.15
CA ALA A 17 -13.92 -1.11 -10.50
C ALA A 17 -14.02 0.33 -11.08
N GLY A 18 -13.77 1.36 -10.25
CA GLY A 18 -13.98 2.77 -10.64
C GLY A 18 -15.45 3.21 -10.58
N ASP A 19 -16.33 2.40 -9.99
CA ASP A 19 -17.74 2.77 -9.76
C ASP A 19 -17.87 3.51 -8.42
N PHE A 20 -17.54 4.80 -8.45
CA PHE A 20 -17.54 5.62 -7.25
C PHE A 20 -18.94 5.85 -6.66
N GLY A 21 -19.99 5.86 -7.50
CA GLY A 21 -21.36 5.97 -7.04
C GLY A 21 -21.79 4.78 -6.18
N GLN A 22 -21.51 3.58 -6.65
CA GLN A 22 -21.76 2.35 -5.88
C GLN A 22 -20.86 2.27 -4.63
N ALA A 23 -19.58 2.65 -4.75
CA ALA A 23 -18.66 2.68 -3.62
C ALA A 23 -19.17 3.60 -2.52
N TYR A 24 -19.60 4.81 -2.86
CA TYR A 24 -20.20 5.78 -1.93
C TYR A 24 -21.48 5.25 -1.27
N SER A 25 -22.39 4.68 -2.08
CA SER A 25 -23.62 4.08 -1.59
C SER A 25 -23.36 2.99 -0.55
N HIS A 26 -22.49 2.04 -0.84
CA HIS A 26 -22.14 0.97 0.08
C HIS A 26 -21.41 1.47 1.33
N ASN A 27 -20.53 2.46 1.20
CA ASN A 27 -19.82 3.06 2.34
C ASN A 27 -20.79 3.76 3.31
N ASN A 28 -21.77 4.48 2.79
CA ASN A 28 -22.81 5.12 3.59
C ASN A 28 -23.78 4.10 4.20
N ASN A 29 -24.14 3.05 3.47
CA ASN A 29 -24.95 1.97 4.00
C ASN A 29 -24.28 1.27 5.20
N PHE A 30 -22.94 1.19 5.21
CA PHE A 30 -22.22 0.71 6.39
C PHE A 30 -22.36 1.67 7.57
N LYS A 31 -22.23 2.99 7.36
CA LYS A 31 -22.43 4.00 8.42
C LYS A 31 -23.83 3.94 9.02
N ALA A 32 -24.84 3.60 8.21
CA ALA A 32 -26.23 3.45 8.62
C ALA A 32 -26.56 2.06 9.21
N CYS A 33 -25.59 1.13 9.28
CA CYS A 33 -25.85 -0.18 9.88
C CYS A 33 -26.17 -0.07 11.37
N ASP A 34 -27.10 -0.94 11.83
CA ASP A 34 -27.43 -1.09 13.23
C ASP A 34 -26.16 -1.38 14.07
N GLN A 35 -25.97 -0.60 15.12
CA GLN A 35 -24.86 -0.75 16.07
C GLN A 35 -24.79 -2.16 16.67
N ASN A 36 -25.94 -2.81 16.89
CA ASN A 36 -26.02 -4.18 17.37
C ASN A 36 -25.38 -5.20 16.38
N LEU A 37 -25.44 -4.92 15.08
CA LEU A 37 -24.79 -5.75 14.08
C LEU A 37 -23.27 -5.54 14.07
N LEU A 38 -22.80 -4.32 14.32
CA LEU A 38 -21.38 -4.00 14.44
C LEU A 38 -20.75 -4.66 15.67
N VAL A 39 -21.47 -4.67 16.80
CA VAL A 39 -21.01 -5.32 18.04
C VAL A 39 -20.81 -6.83 17.84
N ARG A 40 -21.63 -7.49 17.01
CA ARG A 40 -21.56 -8.93 16.73
C ARG A 40 -20.41 -9.35 15.79
N LEU A 41 -19.72 -8.40 15.19
CA LEU A 41 -18.52 -8.72 14.39
C LEU A 41 -17.39 -9.22 15.31
N ASN A 42 -16.64 -10.22 14.84
CA ASN A 42 -15.43 -10.60 15.55
C ASN A 42 -14.40 -9.42 15.50
N PRO A 43 -13.45 -9.36 16.45
CA PRO A 43 -12.51 -8.22 16.56
C PRO A 43 -11.78 -7.89 15.26
N LYS A 44 -11.34 -8.89 14.50
CA LYS A 44 -10.63 -8.69 13.23
C LYS A 44 -11.53 -8.07 12.17
N ASP A 45 -12.76 -8.56 12.03
CA ASP A 45 -13.73 -8.02 11.07
C ASP A 45 -14.16 -6.60 11.45
N LYS A 46 -14.27 -6.31 12.76
CA LYS A 46 -14.59 -4.96 13.25
C LYS A 46 -13.50 -3.96 12.87
N VAL A 47 -12.24 -4.29 13.13
CA VAL A 47 -11.07 -3.46 12.74
C VAL A 47 -11.03 -3.27 11.22
N PHE A 48 -11.16 -4.35 10.46
CA PHE A 48 -11.19 -4.30 9.00
C PHE A 48 -12.30 -3.37 8.48
N CYS A 49 -13.52 -3.56 8.93
CA CYS A 49 -14.66 -2.77 8.46
C CYS A 49 -14.51 -1.29 8.82
N SER A 50 -14.09 -0.97 10.04
CA SER A 50 -13.92 0.41 10.49
C SER A 50 -12.81 1.12 9.71
N ALA A 51 -11.65 0.47 9.56
CA ALA A 51 -10.51 1.02 8.83
C ALA A 51 -10.85 1.30 7.36
N TYR A 52 -11.41 0.31 6.65
CA TYR A 52 -11.76 0.50 5.24
C TYR A 52 -12.93 1.45 5.01
N ASN A 53 -13.94 1.49 5.92
CA ASN A 53 -14.99 2.49 5.81
C ASN A 53 -14.44 3.91 5.90
N SER A 54 -13.54 4.17 6.84
CA SER A 54 -12.88 5.47 6.98
C SER A 54 -12.02 5.79 5.77
N PHE A 55 -11.17 4.85 5.36
CA PHE A 55 -10.23 5.05 4.25
C PHE A 55 -10.94 5.26 2.91
N ILE A 56 -11.87 4.39 2.53
CA ILE A 56 -12.66 4.54 1.29
C ILE A 56 -13.48 5.84 1.34
N GLY A 57 -14.06 6.19 2.50
CA GLY A 57 -14.76 7.47 2.66
C GLY A 57 -13.87 8.66 2.32
N LYS A 58 -12.66 8.72 2.87
CA LYS A 58 -11.68 9.79 2.58
C LYS A 58 -11.25 9.83 1.12
N LEU A 59 -11.08 8.66 0.50
CA LEU A 59 -10.76 8.58 -0.93
C LEU A 59 -11.91 9.10 -1.81
N LEU A 60 -13.17 8.84 -1.43
CA LEU A 60 -14.36 9.30 -2.16
C LEU A 60 -14.64 10.79 -1.93
N ASP A 61 -14.32 11.32 -0.73
CA ASP A 61 -14.49 12.73 -0.39
C ASP A 61 -13.40 13.63 -1.04
N ALA A 62 -12.28 13.06 -1.47
CA ALA A 62 -11.27 13.79 -2.24
C ALA A 62 -11.90 14.22 -3.58
N ASN A 63 -11.93 15.54 -3.87
CA ASN A 63 -12.48 16.09 -5.10
C ASN A 63 -11.90 15.34 -6.31
N TRP A 64 -12.79 14.62 -7.00
CA TRP A 64 -12.49 13.99 -8.26
C TRP A 64 -12.83 14.98 -9.36
N ASP A 65 -11.84 15.80 -9.78
CA ASP A 65 -11.94 16.39 -11.09
C ASP A 65 -12.04 15.26 -12.10
N GLU A 66 -12.98 15.36 -13.06
CA GLU A 66 -13.08 14.40 -14.16
C GLU A 66 -11.79 14.48 -14.97
N GLU A 67 -10.78 13.73 -14.54
CA GLU A 67 -9.56 13.58 -15.33
C GLU A 67 -9.91 12.92 -16.65
N LEU A 68 -9.44 13.53 -17.76
CA LEU A 68 -9.62 13.00 -19.11
C LEU A 68 -9.25 11.51 -19.14
N ALA A 69 -10.12 10.70 -19.74
CA ALA A 69 -9.90 9.27 -19.85
C ALA A 69 -8.55 8.99 -20.53
N CYS A 70 -7.64 8.33 -19.84
CA CYS A 70 -6.36 7.91 -20.38
C CYS A 70 -6.44 6.42 -20.75
N GLU A 71 -6.13 6.08 -22.01
CA GLU A 71 -6.15 4.69 -22.51
C GLU A 71 -4.99 3.86 -21.96
N ASN A 72 -3.83 4.47 -21.82
CA ASN A 72 -2.66 3.79 -21.26
C ASN A 72 -2.87 3.49 -19.76
N LYS A 73 -2.40 2.34 -19.33
CA LYS A 73 -2.57 1.87 -17.94
C LYS A 73 -1.24 1.59 -17.30
N VAL A 74 -1.08 2.02 -16.04
CA VAL A 74 -0.08 1.52 -15.11
C VAL A 74 -0.81 0.76 -14.00
N TYR A 75 -0.34 -0.42 -13.67
CA TYR A 75 -0.99 -1.26 -12.65
C TYR A 75 -0.31 -1.06 -11.31
N HIS A 76 -1.08 -0.89 -10.24
CA HIS A 76 -0.53 -0.72 -8.90
C HIS A 76 -0.89 -1.95 -8.06
N LEU A 77 0.08 -2.85 -7.88
CA LEU A 77 -0.03 -4.02 -7.00
C LEU A 77 0.43 -3.64 -5.61
N GLY A 78 -0.39 -3.90 -4.62
CA GLY A 78 -0.06 -3.55 -3.24
C GLY A 78 -1.06 -4.11 -2.24
N GLU A 79 -0.86 -3.77 -0.98
CA GLU A 79 -1.89 -3.85 0.04
C GLU A 79 -2.80 -2.59 -0.07
N SER A 80 -3.36 -2.05 1.00
CA SER A 80 -4.29 -0.91 0.94
C SER A 80 -3.71 0.34 0.27
N HIS A 81 -2.39 0.54 0.28
CA HIS A 81 -1.74 1.70 -0.35
C HIS A 81 -1.97 1.77 -1.86
N CYS A 82 -2.21 0.64 -2.55
CA CYS A 82 -2.51 0.66 -3.97
C CYS A 82 -3.84 1.37 -4.31
N LEU A 83 -4.69 1.62 -3.32
CA LEU A 83 -5.93 2.37 -3.49
C LEU A 83 -5.74 3.89 -3.43
N SER A 84 -4.65 4.37 -2.82
CA SER A 84 -4.37 5.81 -2.62
C SER A 84 -4.39 6.63 -3.91
N TYR A 85 -3.93 6.03 -5.00
CA TYR A 85 -3.80 6.69 -6.31
C TYR A 85 -4.71 6.06 -7.36
N ALA A 86 -5.57 5.13 -6.98
CA ALA A 86 -6.42 4.39 -7.90
C ALA A 86 -7.26 5.31 -8.78
N HIS A 87 -7.31 4.99 -10.07
CA HIS A 87 -8.07 5.70 -11.10
C HIS A 87 -7.62 7.14 -11.41
N ARG A 88 -6.48 7.59 -10.84
CA ARG A 88 -5.85 8.87 -11.18
C ARG A 88 -4.89 8.70 -12.36
N ASN A 89 -4.62 9.81 -13.05
CA ASN A 89 -3.62 9.84 -14.11
C ASN A 89 -2.24 10.17 -13.52
N ILE A 90 -1.21 9.60 -14.15
CA ILE A 90 0.19 9.82 -13.79
C ILE A 90 1.04 9.89 -15.05
N ALA A 91 2.03 10.78 -15.07
CA ALA A 91 3.00 10.87 -16.15
C ALA A 91 4.21 9.96 -15.87
N ILE A 92 4.61 9.15 -16.85
CA ILE A 92 5.80 8.29 -16.77
C ILE A 92 6.55 8.38 -18.10
N GLY A 93 7.75 8.98 -18.07
CA GLY A 93 8.56 9.16 -19.28
C GLY A 93 7.86 9.98 -20.35
N GLY A 94 7.18 11.07 -19.96
CA GLY A 94 6.47 11.98 -20.86
C GLY A 94 5.12 11.47 -21.39
N SER A 95 4.66 10.29 -20.97
CA SER A 95 3.36 9.73 -21.37
C SER A 95 2.42 9.63 -20.18
N ASN A 96 1.13 9.88 -20.40
CA ASN A 96 0.10 9.75 -19.36
C ASN A 96 -0.43 8.31 -19.26
N PHE A 97 -0.65 7.86 -18.02
CA PHE A 97 -1.18 6.54 -17.68
C PHE A 97 -2.25 6.67 -16.61
N ARG A 98 -3.31 5.88 -16.70
CA ARG A 98 -4.30 5.72 -15.63
C ARG A 98 -3.85 4.62 -14.67
N ILE A 99 -3.84 4.90 -13.37
CA ILE A 99 -3.47 3.94 -12.34
C ILE A 99 -4.62 2.96 -12.09
N VAL A 100 -4.35 1.66 -12.28
CA VAL A 100 -5.31 0.57 -12.09
C VAL A 100 -4.88 -0.27 -10.88
N PRO A 101 -5.64 -0.23 -9.78
CA PRO A 101 -5.27 -0.94 -8.55
C PRO A 101 -5.45 -2.46 -8.69
N ARG A 102 -4.58 -3.22 -8.01
CA ARG A 102 -4.61 -4.68 -7.87
C ARG A 102 -4.25 -5.04 -6.42
N ILE A 103 -5.25 -5.10 -5.56
CA ILE A 103 -5.05 -5.26 -4.12
C ILE A 103 -4.80 -6.72 -3.73
N THR A 104 -3.81 -6.92 -2.86
CA THR A 104 -3.60 -8.17 -2.10
C THR A 104 -3.73 -7.85 -0.62
N PHE A 105 -4.94 -7.99 -0.08
CA PHE A 105 -5.29 -7.60 1.28
C PHE A 105 -4.36 -8.18 2.35
N GLY A 106 -3.73 -7.30 3.14
CA GLY A 106 -2.86 -7.66 4.25
C GLY A 106 -1.57 -8.37 3.85
N ALA A 107 -1.19 -8.26 2.57
CA ALA A 107 0.12 -8.74 2.13
C ALA A 107 1.23 -7.88 2.74
N LYS A 108 2.32 -8.54 3.13
CA LYS A 108 3.54 -7.95 3.68
C LYS A 108 4.70 -8.27 2.76
N ALA A 109 5.75 -7.47 2.74
CA ALA A 109 7.01 -7.78 2.09
C ALA A 109 7.55 -9.13 2.57
N PHE A 110 7.43 -9.43 3.86
CA PHE A 110 7.76 -10.71 4.49
C PHE A 110 7.11 -11.92 3.82
N HIS A 111 5.85 -11.81 3.34
CA HIS A 111 5.19 -12.93 2.68
C HIS A 111 5.89 -13.34 1.38
N PHE A 112 6.47 -12.38 0.67
CA PHE A 112 7.21 -12.64 -0.57
C PHE A 112 8.63 -13.13 -0.30
N ALA A 113 9.27 -12.67 0.78
CA ALA A 113 10.63 -13.04 1.13
C ALA A 113 10.78 -14.52 1.55
N ARG A 114 9.81 -15.05 2.29
CA ARG A 114 9.90 -16.44 2.80
C ARG A 114 9.73 -17.47 1.67
N SER A 115 10.34 -18.65 1.81
CA SER A 115 10.24 -19.74 0.83
C SER A 115 8.84 -20.35 0.73
N LYS A 116 8.06 -20.32 1.80
CA LYS A 116 6.72 -20.93 1.86
C LYS A 116 5.76 -20.29 0.87
N HIS A 117 5.08 -21.13 0.08
CA HIS A 117 3.92 -20.71 -0.72
C HIS A 117 2.73 -20.40 0.19
N ASP A 118 2.05 -19.29 -0.10
CA ASP A 118 0.85 -18.87 0.61
C ASP A 118 -0.13 -18.14 -0.31
N LYS A 119 -1.29 -17.80 0.26
CA LYS A 119 -2.36 -17.10 -0.49
C LYS A 119 -1.92 -15.73 -1.05
N PHE A 120 -1.01 -15.01 -0.37
CA PHE A 120 -0.56 -13.70 -0.80
C PHE A 120 0.29 -13.80 -2.06
N LYS A 121 1.24 -14.74 -2.09
CA LYS A 121 2.01 -15.07 -3.29
C LYS A 121 1.09 -15.53 -4.43
N ALA A 122 0.13 -16.42 -4.15
CA ALA A 122 -0.78 -16.94 -5.18
C ALA A 122 -1.63 -15.82 -5.81
N ILE A 123 -2.22 -14.93 -5.00
CA ILE A 123 -3.03 -13.81 -5.48
C ILE A 123 -2.17 -12.82 -6.28
N THR A 124 -1.00 -12.42 -5.75
CA THR A 124 -0.12 -11.46 -6.43
C THR A 124 0.43 -12.02 -7.74
N LYS A 125 0.78 -13.33 -7.77
CA LYS A 125 1.18 -14.02 -9.00
C LYS A 125 0.06 -14.03 -10.04
N ALA A 126 -1.19 -14.29 -9.62
CA ALA A 126 -2.35 -14.23 -10.51
C ALA A 126 -2.57 -12.81 -11.06
N HIS A 127 -2.40 -11.78 -10.23
CA HIS A 127 -2.44 -10.40 -10.70
C HIS A 127 -1.37 -10.14 -11.77
N LEU A 128 -0.09 -10.45 -11.50
CA LEU A 128 1.00 -10.27 -12.47
C LEU A 128 0.74 -11.02 -13.79
N ALA A 129 0.31 -12.27 -13.70
CA ALA A 129 0.05 -13.11 -14.88
C ALA A 129 -1.10 -12.56 -15.75
N SER A 130 -2.06 -11.85 -15.15
CA SER A 130 -3.20 -11.25 -15.87
C SER A 130 -2.86 -9.95 -16.60
N LEU A 131 -1.68 -9.36 -16.36
CA LEU A 131 -1.31 -8.09 -16.96
C LEU A 131 -0.85 -8.27 -18.41
N PRO A 132 -1.12 -7.29 -19.29
CA PRO A 132 -0.55 -7.26 -20.63
C PRO A 132 0.99 -7.26 -20.58
N LYS A 133 1.62 -7.77 -21.62
CA LYS A 133 3.09 -7.66 -21.77
C LYS A 133 3.50 -6.19 -21.85
N ASN A 134 4.69 -5.89 -21.35
CA ASN A 134 5.27 -4.53 -21.31
C ASN A 134 4.49 -3.52 -20.44
N SER A 135 3.59 -4.01 -19.58
CA SER A 135 2.92 -3.13 -18.61
C SER A 135 3.92 -2.52 -17.64
N LYS A 136 3.68 -1.25 -17.28
CA LYS A 136 4.31 -0.62 -16.12
C LYS A 136 3.56 -1.05 -14.86
N VAL A 137 4.30 -1.39 -13.80
CA VAL A 137 3.72 -1.94 -12.57
C VAL A 137 4.37 -1.28 -11.36
N PHE A 138 3.56 -0.62 -10.54
CA PHE A 138 3.94 -0.16 -9.21
C PHE A 138 3.75 -1.28 -8.19
N LEU A 139 4.68 -1.39 -7.26
CA LEU A 139 4.69 -2.38 -6.18
C LEU A 139 4.78 -1.65 -4.85
N SER A 140 3.76 -1.71 -3.99
CA SER A 140 3.74 -1.09 -2.66
C SER A 140 3.39 -2.11 -1.58
N PHE A 141 4.43 -2.77 -1.06
CA PHE A 141 4.35 -3.66 0.10
C PHE A 141 5.45 -3.28 1.08
N GLY A 142 5.17 -3.38 2.40
CA GLY A 142 6.18 -3.08 3.43
C GLY A 142 5.66 -2.20 4.57
N GLU A 143 4.60 -1.40 4.37
CA GLU A 143 4.10 -0.55 5.47
C GLU A 143 3.65 -1.39 6.65
N ILE A 144 2.90 -2.48 6.42
CA ILE A 144 2.45 -3.38 7.50
C ILE A 144 3.64 -4.06 8.19
N ASP A 145 4.74 -4.30 7.48
CA ASP A 145 5.96 -4.86 8.05
C ASP A 145 6.66 -3.88 9.01
N CYS A 146 6.46 -2.57 8.82
CA CYS A 146 7.03 -1.53 9.69
C CYS A 146 6.17 -1.21 10.92
N ARG A 147 4.95 -1.75 11.02
CA ARG A 147 4.08 -1.53 12.19
C ARG A 147 4.62 -2.21 13.45
N PRO A 148 4.49 -1.58 14.63
CA PRO A 148 5.13 -2.10 15.84
C PRO A 148 4.61 -3.48 16.26
N ASN A 149 3.31 -3.73 16.12
CA ASN A 149 2.67 -4.95 16.63
C ASN A 149 2.58 -6.09 15.61
N GLU A 150 2.82 -5.81 14.33
CA GLU A 150 2.57 -6.76 13.23
C GLU A 150 3.80 -7.07 12.40
N GLY A 151 4.89 -6.32 12.56
CA GLY A 151 6.04 -6.31 11.67
C GLY A 151 7.37 -6.63 12.33
N PHE A 152 8.40 -5.96 11.84
CA PHE A 152 9.80 -6.18 12.18
C PHE A 152 10.13 -6.02 13.67
N ILE A 153 9.59 -4.98 14.33
CA ILE A 153 9.84 -4.70 15.75
C ILE A 153 9.42 -5.90 16.61
N SER A 154 8.18 -6.36 16.41
CA SER A 154 7.67 -7.54 17.13
C SER A 154 8.43 -8.82 16.75
N ALA A 155 8.86 -8.96 15.49
CA ALA A 155 9.61 -10.12 15.03
C ALA A 155 11.04 -10.15 15.61
N ALA A 156 11.74 -9.02 15.65
CA ALA A 156 13.07 -8.87 16.23
C ALA A 156 13.09 -9.32 17.69
N THR A 157 12.14 -8.83 18.49
CA THR A 157 11.98 -9.23 19.89
C THR A 157 11.72 -10.74 20.05
N LYS A 158 10.80 -11.31 19.23
CA LYS A 158 10.40 -12.73 19.34
C LYS A 158 11.49 -13.69 18.90
N LEU A 159 12.30 -13.30 17.92
CA LEU A 159 13.33 -14.14 17.31
C LEU A 159 14.72 -13.91 17.94
N ASP A 160 14.84 -12.92 18.82
CA ASP A 160 16.11 -12.45 19.38
C ASP A 160 17.14 -12.16 18.28
N LYS A 161 16.71 -11.39 17.26
CA LYS A 161 17.54 -11.03 16.11
C LYS A 161 17.64 -9.53 15.94
N PRO A 162 18.75 -9.02 15.41
CA PRO A 162 18.89 -7.62 15.06
C PRO A 162 17.82 -7.19 14.04
N LEU A 163 17.21 -6.03 14.29
CA LEU A 163 16.18 -5.47 13.44
C LEU A 163 16.66 -5.27 12.00
N GLU A 164 17.88 -4.77 11.84
CA GLU A 164 18.54 -4.52 10.56
C GLU A 164 18.69 -5.80 9.73
N GLU A 165 19.09 -6.90 10.36
CA GLU A 165 19.27 -8.18 9.70
C GLU A 165 17.93 -8.69 9.14
N LEU A 166 16.85 -8.63 9.94
CA LEU A 166 15.52 -9.06 9.54
C LEU A 166 14.98 -8.21 8.39
N ILE A 167 15.23 -6.91 8.42
CA ILE A 167 14.82 -5.98 7.37
C ILE A 167 15.60 -6.26 6.09
N ASP A 168 16.92 -6.37 6.14
CA ASP A 168 17.76 -6.60 4.96
C ASP A 168 17.39 -7.93 4.28
N GLN A 169 17.30 -9.03 5.04
CA GLN A 169 16.87 -10.34 4.52
C GLN A 169 15.47 -10.32 3.92
N THR A 170 14.54 -9.60 4.56
CA THR A 170 13.16 -9.52 4.06
C THR A 170 13.08 -8.72 2.78
N THR A 171 13.77 -7.58 2.70
CA THR A 171 13.74 -6.75 1.49
C THR A 171 14.47 -7.41 0.34
N GLU A 172 15.59 -8.10 0.57
CA GLU A 172 16.27 -8.91 -0.43
C GLU A 172 15.34 -9.97 -1.00
N GLY A 173 14.75 -10.80 -0.14
CA GLY A 173 13.84 -11.87 -0.58
C GLY A 173 12.57 -11.34 -1.24
N TYR A 174 12.06 -10.18 -0.82
CA TYR A 174 10.91 -9.52 -1.43
C TYR A 174 11.23 -9.08 -2.88
N VAL A 175 12.34 -8.40 -3.10
CA VAL A 175 12.79 -7.96 -4.43
C VAL A 175 13.11 -9.17 -5.30
N GLN A 176 13.83 -10.16 -4.77
CA GLN A 176 14.16 -11.39 -5.49
C GLN A 176 12.92 -12.15 -5.96
N TRP A 177 11.87 -12.25 -5.11
CA TRP A 177 10.64 -12.91 -5.51
C TRP A 177 9.99 -12.24 -6.74
N PHE A 178 9.95 -10.89 -6.78
CA PHE A 178 9.41 -10.18 -7.93
C PHE A 178 10.31 -10.31 -9.17
N LEU A 179 11.62 -10.35 -9.00
CA LEU A 179 12.57 -10.65 -10.08
C LEU A 179 12.24 -12.02 -10.69
N ASP A 180 12.07 -13.07 -9.84
CA ASP A 180 11.78 -14.42 -10.29
C ASP A 180 10.41 -14.52 -11.00
N GLN A 181 9.38 -13.79 -10.50
CA GLN A 181 8.07 -13.76 -11.16
C GLN A 181 8.08 -12.98 -12.48
N ASN A 182 9.07 -12.12 -12.70
CA ASN A 182 9.24 -11.30 -13.89
C ASN A 182 10.49 -11.71 -14.72
N ALA A 183 10.90 -12.98 -14.61
CA ALA A 183 12.11 -13.51 -15.27
C ALA A 183 12.12 -13.26 -16.78
N ASP A 184 10.94 -13.29 -17.43
CA ASP A 184 10.78 -12.99 -18.86
C ASP A 184 10.80 -11.47 -19.17
N GLN A 185 11.06 -10.61 -18.18
CA GLN A 185 11.00 -9.15 -18.27
C GLN A 185 9.70 -8.64 -18.91
N ARG A 186 8.60 -9.32 -18.61
CA ARG A 186 7.29 -9.05 -19.21
C ARG A 186 6.70 -7.71 -18.79
N GLN A 187 7.09 -7.20 -17.60
CA GLN A 187 6.61 -5.94 -17.02
C GLN A 187 7.80 -5.06 -16.62
N ARG A 188 7.61 -3.74 -16.65
CA ARG A 188 8.52 -2.78 -16.04
C ARG A 188 8.06 -2.49 -14.61
N LEU A 189 8.83 -2.97 -13.64
CA LEU A 189 8.50 -2.88 -12.22
C LEU A 189 9.11 -1.62 -11.59
N TYR A 190 8.33 -0.94 -10.76
CA TYR A 190 8.71 0.20 -9.94
C TYR A 190 8.34 -0.10 -8.50
N PHE A 191 9.31 -0.15 -7.60
CA PHE A 191 9.03 -0.30 -6.19
C PHE A 191 8.71 1.05 -5.57
N ILE A 192 7.56 1.18 -4.91
CA ILE A 192 7.21 2.35 -4.11
C ILE A 192 7.61 2.04 -2.68
N ASN A 193 8.47 2.88 -2.09
CA ASN A 193 8.88 2.70 -0.71
C ASN A 193 7.79 3.13 0.29
N VAL A 194 8.01 2.90 1.58
CA VAL A 194 7.04 3.22 2.64
C VAL A 194 7.14 4.72 2.96
N PRO A 195 6.01 5.46 3.04
CA PRO A 195 6.02 6.86 3.43
C PRO A 195 6.49 7.03 4.88
N ALA A 196 6.92 8.23 5.24
CA ALA A 196 7.29 8.56 6.61
C ALA A 196 6.10 8.31 7.55
N PRO A 197 6.30 7.65 8.70
CA PRO A 197 5.21 7.30 9.61
C PRO A 197 4.64 8.55 10.28
N VAL A 198 3.34 8.53 10.55
CA VAL A 198 2.70 9.55 11.37
C VAL A 198 3.06 9.30 12.83
N TYR A 199 3.36 10.37 13.58
CA TYR A 199 3.60 10.27 15.02
C TYR A 199 2.29 9.94 15.76
N TYR A 200 2.28 8.85 16.53
CA TYR A 200 1.14 8.42 17.33
C TYR A 200 1.29 8.88 18.77
N LYS A 201 0.36 9.73 19.23
CA LYS A 201 0.37 10.27 20.61
C LYS A 201 0.13 9.18 21.67
N GLU A 202 -0.51 8.09 21.29
CA GLU A 202 -0.81 6.94 22.16
C GLU A 202 0.41 6.01 22.35
N HIS A 203 1.44 6.14 21.52
CA HIS A 203 2.69 5.40 21.65
C HIS A 203 3.67 6.17 22.55
N SER A 204 4.58 5.43 23.23
CA SER A 204 5.73 6.06 23.86
C SER A 204 6.63 6.75 22.83
N VAL A 205 7.43 7.70 23.29
CA VAL A 205 8.44 8.37 22.43
C VAL A 205 9.39 7.34 21.82
N ASP A 206 9.88 6.39 22.62
CA ASP A 206 10.78 5.34 22.17
C ASP A 206 10.15 4.47 21.08
N LEU A 207 8.89 4.06 21.24
CA LEU A 207 8.21 3.24 20.24
C LEU A 207 7.99 4.01 18.92
N ASN A 208 7.62 5.28 18.99
CA ASN A 208 7.52 6.12 17.80
C ASN A 208 8.87 6.25 17.08
N SER A 209 9.94 6.49 17.84
CA SER A 209 11.29 6.61 17.29
C SER A 209 11.76 5.30 16.64
N GLU A 210 11.42 4.15 17.25
CA GLU A 210 11.73 2.83 16.69
C GLU A 210 10.95 2.56 15.41
N VAL A 211 9.69 2.98 15.30
CA VAL A 211 8.89 2.91 14.06
C VAL A 211 9.52 3.77 12.97
N ALA A 212 9.89 5.01 13.27
CA ALA A 212 10.52 5.90 12.30
C ALA A 212 11.85 5.32 11.79
N ARG A 213 12.69 4.79 12.71
CA ARG A 213 13.93 4.09 12.36
C ARG A 213 13.68 2.84 11.51
N THR A 214 12.65 2.05 11.83
CA THR A 214 12.29 0.84 11.07
C THR A 214 11.91 1.19 9.64
N VAL A 215 11.09 2.21 9.42
CA VAL A 215 10.71 2.70 8.08
C VAL A 215 11.93 3.16 7.30
N ALA A 216 12.82 3.95 7.92
CA ALA A 216 14.04 4.44 7.26
C ALA A 216 14.97 3.29 6.84
N LEU A 217 15.17 2.29 7.72
CA LEU A 217 15.98 1.11 7.43
C LEU A 217 15.35 0.27 6.30
N PHE A 218 14.03 0.02 6.35
CA PHE A 218 13.33 -0.70 5.29
C PHE A 218 13.49 -0.01 3.94
N ASN A 219 13.28 1.29 3.88
CA ASN A 219 13.39 2.06 2.64
C ASN A 219 14.82 2.07 2.08
N THR A 220 15.82 2.15 2.95
CA THR A 220 17.24 2.07 2.57
C THR A 220 17.56 0.70 1.98
N ALA A 221 17.14 -0.38 2.64
CA ALA A 221 17.36 -1.74 2.17
C ALA A 221 16.58 -2.03 0.88
N LEU A 222 15.31 -1.59 0.78
CA LEU A 222 14.51 -1.73 -0.43
C LEU A 222 15.16 -1.04 -1.62
N LYS A 223 15.65 0.20 -1.45
CA LYS A 223 16.36 0.94 -2.49
C LYS A 223 17.64 0.22 -2.92
N LYS A 224 18.46 -0.24 -1.96
CA LYS A 224 19.68 -1.01 -2.20
C LYS A 224 19.40 -2.23 -3.08
N HIS A 225 18.49 -3.11 -2.65
CA HIS A 225 18.21 -4.37 -3.34
C HIS A 225 17.50 -4.15 -4.68
N SER A 226 16.58 -3.17 -4.79
CA SER A 226 15.93 -2.85 -6.05
C SER A 226 16.93 -2.37 -7.11
N LEU A 227 17.83 -1.44 -6.75
CA LEU A 227 18.84 -0.91 -7.68
C LEU A 227 19.87 -1.97 -8.11
N GLN A 228 20.24 -2.92 -7.23
CA GLN A 228 21.12 -4.04 -7.56
C GLN A 228 20.56 -4.91 -8.70
N HIS A 229 19.24 -4.98 -8.83
CA HIS A 229 18.55 -5.74 -9.88
C HIS A 229 18.02 -4.86 -11.02
N GLY A 230 18.40 -3.58 -11.06
CA GLY A 230 18.02 -2.65 -12.12
C GLY A 230 16.56 -2.20 -12.08
N PHE A 231 15.90 -2.32 -10.92
CA PHE A 231 14.54 -1.83 -10.73
C PHE A 231 14.53 -0.35 -10.31
N ASP A 232 13.55 0.38 -10.81
CA ASP A 232 13.28 1.75 -10.40
C ASP A 232 12.61 1.79 -9.00
N VAL A 233 12.93 2.80 -8.19
CA VAL A 233 12.29 3.06 -6.90
C VAL A 233 11.63 4.43 -6.92
N VAL A 234 10.34 4.46 -6.63
CA VAL A 234 9.57 5.69 -6.39
C VAL A 234 9.70 6.02 -4.90
N ASP A 235 10.44 7.09 -4.60
CA ASP A 235 10.81 7.47 -3.23
C ASP A 235 9.76 8.40 -2.61
N VAL A 236 8.68 7.80 -2.09
CA VAL A 236 7.64 8.58 -1.39
C VAL A 236 8.07 9.00 0.02
N PHE A 237 9.06 8.31 0.62
CA PHE A 237 9.59 8.70 1.92
C PHE A 237 10.23 10.09 1.87
N ASN A 238 11.02 10.37 0.85
CA ASN A 238 11.80 11.59 0.74
C ASN A 238 10.94 12.88 0.79
N PHE A 239 9.77 12.88 0.15
CA PHE A 239 8.90 14.07 0.17
C PHE A 239 7.85 14.06 1.30
N THR A 240 7.69 12.93 1.99
CA THR A 240 6.76 12.83 3.12
C THR A 240 7.44 13.03 4.48
N VAL A 241 8.77 12.86 4.55
CA VAL A 241 9.51 12.98 5.80
C VAL A 241 9.65 14.44 6.24
N GLY A 242 9.37 14.68 7.51
CA GLY A 242 9.60 15.95 8.21
C GLY A 242 10.69 15.80 9.27
N LYS A 243 10.52 16.54 10.37
CA LYS A 243 11.44 16.49 11.50
C LYS A 243 11.43 15.10 12.17
N GLU A 244 12.58 14.68 12.65
CA GLU A 244 12.75 13.46 13.46
C GLU A 244 12.31 12.16 12.74
N GLY A 245 12.20 12.18 11.40
CA GLY A 245 11.84 11.00 10.61
C GLY A 245 10.32 10.72 10.51
N PHE A 246 9.48 11.60 11.06
CA PHE A 246 8.03 11.48 10.98
C PHE A 246 7.45 12.24 9.79
N SER A 247 6.17 11.94 9.49
CA SER A 247 5.42 12.62 8.44
C SER A 247 5.40 14.13 8.64
N ASN A 248 5.60 14.86 7.53
CA ASN A 248 5.42 16.33 7.50
C ASN A 248 3.93 16.76 7.48
N GLY A 249 2.98 15.80 7.44
CA GLY A 249 1.56 16.06 7.47
C GLY A 249 0.92 16.56 6.16
N LEU A 250 1.71 16.76 5.09
CA LEU A 250 1.20 17.37 3.85
C LEU A 250 0.48 16.39 2.93
N PHE A 251 0.84 15.11 2.98
CA PHE A 251 0.42 14.12 1.98
C PHE A 251 -0.45 13.00 2.54
N HIS A 252 -0.49 12.83 3.87
CA HIS A 252 -1.30 11.79 4.50
C HIS A 252 -2.77 12.19 4.59
N ILE A 253 -3.66 11.25 4.24
CA ILE A 253 -5.11 11.39 4.43
C ILE A 253 -5.60 10.71 5.72
N ASP A 254 -4.79 9.79 6.25
CA ASP A 254 -4.96 9.15 7.56
C ASP A 254 -3.59 8.81 8.15
N ASN A 255 -3.57 7.96 9.17
CA ASN A 255 -2.32 7.63 9.87
C ASN A 255 -1.36 6.73 9.08
N HIS A 256 -1.79 6.21 7.93
CA HIS A 256 -1.00 5.26 7.12
C HIS A 256 -0.91 5.66 5.65
N HIS A 257 -2.01 6.15 5.06
CA HIS A 257 -2.16 6.26 3.63
C HIS A 257 -1.92 7.68 3.12
N LEU A 258 -1.24 7.76 1.98
CA LEU A 258 -1.10 9.00 1.24
C LEU A 258 -2.36 9.28 0.41
N GLY A 259 -2.66 10.56 0.20
CA GLY A 259 -3.71 11.00 -0.71
C GLY A 259 -3.18 11.26 -2.13
N ALA A 260 -4.10 11.58 -3.04
CA ALA A 260 -3.79 11.84 -4.45
C ALA A 260 -2.85 13.04 -4.66
N GLN A 261 -2.77 13.99 -3.70
CA GLN A 261 -1.83 15.11 -3.74
C GLN A 261 -0.37 14.67 -3.82
N ALA A 262 -0.03 13.46 -3.35
CA ALA A 262 1.30 12.89 -3.47
C ALA A 262 1.71 12.60 -4.92
N LEU A 263 0.75 12.48 -5.85
CA LEU A 263 1.03 12.23 -7.27
C LEU A 263 1.84 13.36 -7.92
N VAL A 264 1.76 14.59 -7.43
CA VAL A 264 2.57 15.72 -7.94
C VAL A 264 4.06 15.41 -7.77
N GLU A 265 4.45 14.91 -6.60
CA GLU A 265 5.86 14.58 -6.32
C GLU A 265 6.28 13.26 -7.00
N ILE A 266 5.37 12.29 -7.09
CA ILE A 266 5.63 11.04 -7.82
C ILE A 266 5.82 11.33 -9.32
N ASN A 267 5.01 12.19 -9.92
CA ASN A 267 5.17 12.62 -11.31
C ASN A 267 6.55 13.22 -11.57
N ARG A 268 7.06 14.07 -10.67
CA ARG A 268 8.39 14.69 -10.81
C ARG A 268 9.53 13.67 -10.83
N GLN A 269 9.35 12.51 -10.17
CA GLN A 269 10.36 11.45 -10.16
C GLN A 269 10.31 10.58 -11.41
N LEU A 270 9.16 10.50 -12.09
CA LEU A 270 8.91 9.58 -13.20
C LEU A 270 8.88 10.27 -14.59
N SER A 271 8.96 11.62 -14.61
CA SER A 271 8.94 12.45 -15.83
C SER A 271 10.25 12.45 -16.61
#